data_e19ad3f3957ab3628d9c8166d040f6d8
#
_entry.id   e19ad3f3957ab3628d9c8166d040f6d8
#
_cell.length_a   1.000
_cell.length_b   1.000
_cell.length_c   1.000
_cell.angle_alpha   90.00
_cell.angle_beta   90.00
_cell.angle_gamma   90.00
#
_symmetry.space_group_name_H-M   'P 1'
#
loop_
_entity.id
_entity.type
_entity.pdbx_description
1 polymer ?
#
loop_
_entity_poly.entity_id
_entity_poly.type
_entity_poly.pdbx_seq_one_letter_code
_entity_poly.pdbx_strand_id
1 'polypeptide(L)'
;MQFEYKTIEKPVENTLLKEKGSKFIGFAFPVNNEEELKKALEKVRSEHPKATHHCYAFRMGLNGENYRANDDGEPSGSAGLPIYNQLLAHEITNVLVISVRYYGGTKLGVSGLVKAYKESAKITLEEANIITKELETEIEILFNFNQQNIIFTLLSKYDAKIINFDSQEKASILAKIKIKHKDEIVESLTNLQFVEFSFN
;
A
#
# COMPACT_ATOMS: atom_id res chain seq x y z
N MET A 1 -17.18 -8.28 5.25
CA MET A 1 -16.50 -7.74 4.04
C MET A 1 -15.51 -6.68 4.53
N GLN A 2 -14.27 -6.67 4.06
CA GLN A 2 -13.27 -5.68 4.48
C GLN A 2 -13.44 -4.43 3.61
N PHE A 3 -13.51 -3.26 4.23
CA PHE A 3 -13.71 -1.98 3.55
C PHE A 3 -12.51 -1.03 3.67
N GLU A 4 -11.51 -1.44 4.41
CA GLU A 4 -10.33 -0.64 4.69
C GLU A 4 -9.10 -1.52 4.90
N TYR A 5 -7.90 -0.94 4.74
CA TYR A 5 -6.63 -1.60 5.02
C TYR A 5 -5.63 -0.60 5.58
N LYS A 6 -4.67 -1.09 6.37
CA LYS A 6 -3.56 -0.28 6.87
C LYS A 6 -2.38 -0.31 5.92
N THR A 7 -1.74 0.83 5.71
CA THR A 7 -0.53 1.00 4.91
C THR A 7 0.30 2.16 5.45
N ILE A 8 1.45 2.45 4.84
CA ILE A 8 2.23 3.64 5.18
C ILE A 8 1.87 4.81 4.27
N GLU A 9 1.87 6.03 4.81
CA GLU A 9 1.50 7.24 4.06
C GLU A 9 2.57 7.66 3.05
N LYS A 10 3.84 7.61 3.49
CA LYS A 10 5.00 8.09 2.73
C LYS A 10 6.16 7.11 2.87
N PRO A 11 7.14 7.15 1.95
CA PRO A 11 8.38 6.41 2.11
C PRO A 11 9.12 6.78 3.40
N VAL A 12 9.75 5.78 4.01
CA VAL A 12 10.78 5.92 5.03
C VAL A 12 12.09 5.43 4.43
N GLU A 13 13.14 6.20 4.57
CA GLU A 13 14.41 5.91 3.94
C GLU A 13 15.58 6.14 4.90
N ASN A 14 16.64 5.31 4.76
CA ASN A 14 17.90 5.48 5.46
C ASN A 14 17.87 5.32 6.98
N THR A 15 16.95 4.54 7.53
CA THR A 15 17.04 4.14 8.94
C THR A 15 18.27 3.29 9.16
N LEU A 16 18.92 3.38 10.31
CA LEU A 16 20.21 2.74 10.52
C LEU A 16 20.23 1.87 11.79
N LEU A 17 20.51 0.58 11.59
CA LEU A 17 20.88 -0.33 12.66
C LEU A 17 22.36 -0.73 12.51
N LYS A 18 23.13 -0.73 13.61
CA LYS A 18 24.51 -1.26 13.66
C LYS A 18 24.54 -2.49 14.56
N GLU A 19 25.07 -3.59 14.05
CA GLU A 19 25.21 -4.85 14.79
C GLU A 19 26.55 -5.52 14.49
N LYS A 20 27.42 -5.66 15.50
CA LYS A 20 28.74 -6.30 15.40
C LYS A 20 29.56 -5.85 14.19
N GLY A 21 29.63 -4.54 13.97
CA GLY A 21 30.33 -3.91 12.84
C GLY A 21 29.57 -3.89 11.53
N SER A 22 28.55 -4.71 11.32
CA SER A 22 27.65 -4.63 10.16
C SER A 22 26.71 -3.43 10.29
N LYS A 23 26.34 -2.85 9.13
CA LYS A 23 25.32 -1.80 9.03
C LYS A 23 24.12 -2.35 8.26
N PHE A 24 22.94 -2.13 8.79
CA PHE A 24 21.66 -2.42 8.13
C PHE A 24 20.95 -1.11 7.91
N ILE A 25 20.70 -0.77 6.64
CA ILE A 25 20.02 0.45 6.25
C ILE A 25 18.62 0.08 5.79
N GLY A 26 17.60 0.59 6.48
CA GLY A 26 16.21 0.23 6.25
C GLY A 26 15.48 1.25 5.37
N PHE A 27 14.59 0.73 4.54
CA PHE A 27 13.69 1.48 3.66
C PHE A 27 12.31 0.87 3.71
N ALA A 28 11.27 1.71 3.68
CA ALA A 28 9.90 1.27 3.48
C ALA A 28 9.22 2.15 2.42
N PHE A 29 8.54 1.53 1.47
CA PHE A 29 7.84 2.22 0.39
C PHE A 29 6.39 1.76 0.32
N PRO A 30 5.41 2.68 0.20
CA PRO A 30 4.07 2.31 -0.23
C PRO A 30 4.13 1.84 -1.68
N VAL A 31 3.57 0.67 -1.99
CA VAL A 31 3.57 0.08 -3.33
C VAL A 31 2.20 -0.54 -3.62
N ASN A 32 1.58 -0.19 -4.76
CA ASN A 32 0.25 -0.67 -5.11
C ASN A 32 0.27 -1.68 -6.28
N ASN A 33 1.40 -1.79 -6.97
CA ASN A 33 1.58 -2.68 -8.13
C ASN A 33 3.05 -3.09 -8.28
N GLU A 34 3.28 -4.05 -9.19
CA GLU A 34 4.63 -4.59 -9.44
C GLU A 34 5.60 -3.57 -10.06
N GLU A 35 5.10 -2.58 -10.79
CA GLU A 35 5.95 -1.54 -11.40
C GLU A 35 6.53 -0.62 -10.33
N GLU A 36 5.70 -0.16 -9.37
CA GLU A 36 6.14 0.64 -8.24
C GLU A 36 7.14 -0.13 -7.36
N LEU A 37 6.86 -1.42 -7.10
CA LEU A 37 7.74 -2.30 -6.36
C LEU A 37 9.11 -2.44 -7.04
N LYS A 38 9.13 -2.68 -8.35
CA LYS A 38 10.36 -2.79 -9.13
C LYS A 38 11.17 -1.51 -9.12
N LYS A 39 10.52 -0.35 -9.33
CA LYS A 39 11.16 0.97 -9.26
C LYS A 39 11.80 1.24 -7.91
N ALA A 40 11.12 0.91 -6.81
CA ALA A 40 11.65 1.10 -5.46
C ALA A 40 12.88 0.20 -5.20
N LEU A 41 12.85 -1.07 -5.63
CA LEU A 41 13.99 -1.98 -5.52
C LEU A 41 15.19 -1.49 -6.35
N GLU A 42 14.97 -1.06 -7.60
CA GLU A 42 16.01 -0.53 -8.48
C GLU A 42 16.64 0.76 -7.92
N LYS A 43 15.83 1.66 -7.37
CA LYS A 43 16.30 2.87 -6.69
C LYS A 43 17.28 2.51 -5.58
N VAL A 44 16.89 1.67 -4.62
CA VAL A 44 17.72 1.32 -3.48
C VAL A 44 19.00 0.58 -3.91
N ARG A 45 18.91 -0.31 -4.91
CA ARG A 45 20.11 -1.00 -5.45
C ARG A 45 21.08 -0.02 -6.11
N SER A 46 20.58 0.98 -6.83
CA SER A 46 21.41 2.00 -7.46
C SER A 46 22.08 2.94 -6.45
N GLU A 47 21.42 3.23 -5.35
CA GLU A 47 21.94 4.06 -4.26
C GLU A 47 22.98 3.31 -3.40
N HIS A 48 22.85 1.98 -3.31
CA HIS A 48 23.72 1.12 -2.49
C HIS A 48 24.46 0.03 -3.29
N PRO A 49 25.17 0.35 -4.39
CA PRO A 49 25.76 -0.67 -5.28
C PRO A 49 26.89 -1.48 -4.64
N LYS A 50 27.45 -1.01 -3.50
CA LYS A 50 28.52 -1.67 -2.75
C LYS A 50 28.01 -2.48 -1.56
N ALA A 51 26.71 -2.55 -1.35
CA ALA A 51 26.14 -3.35 -0.27
C ALA A 51 26.30 -4.85 -0.56
N THR A 52 26.43 -5.63 0.50
CA THR A 52 26.56 -7.09 0.38
C THR A 52 25.23 -7.74 0.01
N HIS A 53 24.11 -7.25 0.58
CA HIS A 53 22.78 -7.80 0.37
C HIS A 53 21.72 -6.71 0.41
N HIS A 54 20.66 -6.86 -0.39
CA HIS A 54 19.45 -6.04 -0.42
C HIS A 54 18.24 -6.95 -0.14
N CYS A 55 18.14 -7.39 1.12
CA CYS A 55 17.07 -8.28 1.53
C CYS A 55 15.76 -7.50 1.64
N TYR A 56 14.64 -8.12 1.24
CA TYR A 56 13.37 -7.42 1.25
C TYR A 56 12.17 -8.35 1.50
N ALA A 57 11.07 -7.75 1.91
CA ALA A 57 9.77 -8.38 1.84
C ALA A 57 8.70 -7.34 1.45
N PHE A 58 7.64 -7.82 0.83
CA PHE A 58 6.47 -7.01 0.54
C PHE A 58 5.17 -7.77 0.80
N ARG A 59 4.11 -7.03 1.03
CA ARG A 59 2.71 -7.48 0.98
C ARG A 59 1.93 -6.49 0.12
N MET A 60 1.11 -7.00 -0.79
CA MET A 60 0.20 -6.23 -1.65
C MET A 60 -1.16 -6.92 -1.74
N GLY A 61 -2.19 -6.13 -2.06
CA GLY A 61 -3.57 -6.55 -2.04
C GLY A 61 -4.23 -6.31 -0.68
N LEU A 62 -5.54 -6.40 -0.64
CA LEU A 62 -6.32 -6.04 0.56
C LEU A 62 -5.99 -6.89 1.78
N ASN A 63 -5.82 -8.19 1.56
CA ASN A 63 -5.47 -9.15 2.60
C ASN A 63 -3.98 -9.50 2.59
N GLY A 64 -3.17 -8.79 1.75
CA GLY A 64 -1.77 -9.10 1.55
C GLY A 64 -1.56 -10.45 0.85
N GLU A 65 -2.45 -10.81 -0.04
CA GLU A 65 -2.47 -12.08 -0.78
C GLU A 65 -1.31 -12.22 -1.77
N ASN A 66 -0.80 -11.09 -2.28
CA ASN A 66 0.43 -11.06 -3.07
C ASN A 66 1.59 -10.64 -2.18
N TYR A 67 2.47 -11.58 -1.87
CA TYR A 67 3.61 -11.32 -0.97
C TYR A 67 4.86 -12.08 -1.40
N ARG A 68 5.99 -11.58 -0.97
CA ARG A 68 7.29 -12.24 -1.14
C ARG A 68 8.25 -11.84 -0.04
N ALA A 69 9.09 -12.81 0.38
CA ALA A 69 10.26 -12.60 1.21
C ALA A 69 11.51 -13.02 0.41
N ASN A 70 12.58 -12.23 0.45
CA ASN A 70 13.80 -12.48 -0.31
C ASN A 70 15.03 -12.23 0.53
N ASP A 71 15.89 -13.24 0.63
CA ASP A 71 17.11 -13.20 1.43
C ASP A 71 18.32 -12.63 0.67
N ASP A 72 18.22 -12.39 -0.64
CA ASP A 72 19.27 -11.80 -1.52
C ASP A 72 20.69 -12.35 -1.25
N GLY A 73 20.81 -13.66 -1.11
CA GLY A 73 22.07 -14.37 -0.87
C GLY A 73 22.46 -14.55 0.60
N GLU A 74 21.70 -14.03 1.55
CA GLU A 74 21.82 -14.45 2.95
C GLU A 74 21.33 -15.91 3.14
N PRO A 75 21.69 -16.60 4.23
CA PRO A 75 21.16 -17.93 4.51
C PRO A 75 19.62 -17.95 4.48
N SER A 76 19.05 -18.99 3.90
CA SER A 76 17.61 -19.12 3.69
C SER A 76 16.79 -18.87 4.97
N GLY A 77 15.80 -17.95 4.86
CA GLY A 77 14.90 -17.57 5.95
C GLY A 77 15.54 -16.68 7.02
N SER A 78 16.78 -16.23 6.85
CA SER A 78 17.47 -15.43 7.87
C SER A 78 17.28 -13.92 7.72
N ALA A 79 16.71 -13.46 6.59
CA ALA A 79 16.55 -12.04 6.29
C ALA A 79 15.13 -11.70 5.81
N GLY A 80 14.72 -12.21 4.66
CA GLY A 80 13.43 -11.87 4.06
C GLY A 80 12.23 -12.24 4.94
N LEU A 81 12.24 -13.43 5.53
CA LEU A 81 11.16 -13.86 6.43
C LEU A 81 11.07 -13.03 7.71
N PRO A 82 12.17 -12.71 8.44
CA PRO A 82 12.15 -11.75 9.54
C PRO A 82 11.58 -10.38 9.17
N ILE A 83 11.89 -9.84 7.97
CA ILE A 83 11.32 -8.59 7.46
C ILE A 83 9.80 -8.76 7.23
N TYR A 84 9.39 -9.83 6.55
CA TYR A 84 7.98 -10.12 6.27
C TYR A 84 7.14 -10.21 7.56
N ASN A 85 7.68 -10.85 8.59
CA ASN A 85 7.01 -10.97 9.87
C ASN A 85 6.75 -9.62 10.55
N GLN A 86 7.53 -8.56 10.23
CA GLN A 86 7.25 -7.22 10.72
C GLN A 86 6.07 -6.58 9.98
N LEU A 87 5.90 -6.82 8.68
CA LEU A 87 4.70 -6.41 7.94
C LEU A 87 3.44 -7.04 8.52
N LEU A 88 3.51 -8.33 8.88
CA LEU A 88 2.40 -9.03 9.53
C LEU A 88 2.10 -8.47 10.93
N ALA A 89 3.14 -8.23 11.74
CA ALA A 89 2.98 -7.71 13.10
C ALA A 89 2.33 -6.32 13.15
N HIS A 90 2.55 -5.49 12.11
CA HIS A 90 1.92 -4.17 11.97
C HIS A 90 0.58 -4.22 11.23
N GLU A 91 0.15 -5.40 10.76
CA GLU A 91 -1.08 -5.61 10.00
C GLU A 91 -1.19 -4.71 8.75
N ILE A 92 -0.07 -4.35 8.15
CA ILE A 92 0.00 -3.47 6.98
C ILE A 92 0.10 -4.25 5.68
N THR A 93 -0.45 -3.67 4.61
CA THR A 93 -0.34 -4.18 3.24
C THR A 93 -0.05 -3.03 2.27
N ASN A 94 0.22 -3.36 1.01
CA ASN A 94 0.68 -2.41 0.00
C ASN A 94 1.97 -1.69 0.42
N VAL A 95 2.90 -2.47 1.01
CA VAL A 95 4.19 -1.99 1.52
C VAL A 95 5.31 -2.93 1.13
N LEU A 96 6.42 -2.36 0.66
CA LEU A 96 7.72 -2.98 0.48
C LEU A 96 8.66 -2.50 1.58
N VAL A 97 9.32 -3.42 2.28
CA VAL A 97 10.42 -3.11 3.21
C VAL A 97 11.70 -3.74 2.69
N ILE A 98 12.76 -2.94 2.63
CA ILE A 98 14.10 -3.37 2.22
C ILE A 98 15.07 -3.12 3.36
N SER A 99 15.94 -4.07 3.64
CA SER A 99 17.08 -3.90 4.55
C SER A 99 18.38 -4.19 3.80
N VAL A 100 19.16 -3.14 3.60
CA VAL A 100 20.45 -3.18 2.89
C VAL A 100 21.56 -3.42 3.89
N ARG A 101 22.33 -4.49 3.69
CA ARG A 101 23.43 -4.84 4.59
C ARG A 101 24.79 -4.54 4.00
N TYR A 102 25.62 -3.86 4.81
CA TYR A 102 27.06 -3.77 4.64
C TYR A 102 27.72 -4.66 5.68
N TYR A 103 28.47 -5.66 5.24
CA TYR A 103 29.17 -6.60 6.13
C TYR A 103 30.29 -5.89 6.89
N GLY A 104 30.36 -6.10 8.20
CA GLY A 104 31.30 -5.43 9.10
C GLY A 104 32.49 -6.29 9.54
N GLY A 105 32.80 -7.39 8.83
CA GLY A 105 33.91 -8.27 9.15
C GLY A 105 33.60 -9.35 10.20
N THR A 106 32.57 -9.21 11.02
CA THR A 106 32.18 -10.18 12.03
C THR A 106 30.93 -10.96 11.59
N LYS A 107 31.04 -12.31 11.58
CA LYS A 107 29.89 -13.18 11.27
C LYS A 107 28.84 -13.11 12.40
N LEU A 108 27.60 -12.86 12.04
CA LEU A 108 26.46 -12.81 12.99
C LEU A 108 25.89 -14.21 13.31
N GLY A 109 26.10 -15.16 12.40
CA GLY A 109 25.38 -16.43 12.40
C GLY A 109 23.91 -16.28 12.04
N VAL A 110 23.20 -17.40 11.76
CA VAL A 110 21.80 -17.38 11.31
C VAL A 110 20.91 -16.68 12.33
N SER A 111 21.02 -17.02 13.60
CA SER A 111 20.19 -16.41 14.67
C SER A 111 20.45 -14.91 14.86
N GLY A 112 21.71 -14.48 14.67
CA GLY A 112 22.09 -13.05 14.71
C GLY A 112 21.54 -12.28 13.51
N LEU A 113 21.55 -12.89 12.31
CA LEU A 113 20.95 -12.31 11.10
C LEU A 113 19.44 -12.13 11.26
N VAL A 114 18.74 -13.17 11.72
CA VAL A 114 17.29 -13.11 11.99
C VAL A 114 16.94 -11.93 12.90
N LYS A 115 17.71 -11.78 14.01
CA LYS A 115 17.50 -10.66 14.95
C LYS A 115 17.78 -9.31 14.31
N ALA A 116 18.88 -9.18 13.56
CA ALA A 116 19.28 -7.92 12.94
C ALA A 116 18.31 -7.46 11.85
N TYR A 117 17.88 -8.37 10.96
CA TYR A 117 16.90 -8.04 9.91
C TYR A 117 15.52 -7.73 10.48
N LYS A 118 15.08 -8.49 11.51
CA LYS A 118 13.86 -8.18 12.26
C LYS A 118 13.91 -6.77 12.84
N GLU A 119 14.98 -6.43 13.55
CA GLU A 119 15.12 -5.14 14.23
C GLU A 119 15.28 -4.00 13.23
N SER A 120 16.02 -4.19 12.12
CA SER A 120 16.11 -3.22 11.04
C SER A 120 14.73 -2.88 10.45
N ALA A 121 13.95 -3.90 10.12
CA ALA A 121 12.59 -3.69 9.59
C ALA A 121 11.66 -3.03 10.63
N LYS A 122 11.76 -3.43 11.91
CA LYS A 122 10.98 -2.85 13.00
C LYS A 122 11.25 -1.36 13.14
N ILE A 123 12.52 -0.93 13.27
CA ILE A 123 12.91 0.49 13.36
C ILE A 123 12.38 1.26 12.15
N THR A 124 12.49 0.69 10.95
CA THR A 124 12.01 1.34 9.73
C THR A 124 10.49 1.55 9.75
N LEU A 125 9.73 0.58 10.22
CA LEU A 125 8.27 0.69 10.31
C LEU A 125 7.80 1.55 11.49
N GLU A 126 8.58 1.64 12.58
CA GLU A 126 8.30 2.55 13.70
C GLU A 126 8.45 4.04 13.30
N GLU A 127 9.31 4.35 12.30
CA GLU A 127 9.42 5.70 11.74
C GLU A 127 8.30 6.01 10.72
N ALA A 128 7.57 4.99 10.25
CA ALA A 128 6.52 5.16 9.26
C ALA A 128 5.23 5.70 9.87
N ASN A 129 4.59 6.65 9.18
CA ASN A 129 3.23 7.04 9.49
C ASN A 129 2.25 6.00 8.91
N ILE A 130 1.75 5.11 9.77
CA ILE A 130 0.76 4.11 9.38
C ILE A 130 -0.61 4.76 9.33
N ILE A 131 -1.28 4.64 8.19
CA ILE A 131 -2.61 5.17 7.93
C ILE A 131 -3.58 4.05 7.55
N THR A 132 -4.86 4.27 7.82
CA THR A 132 -5.95 3.44 7.29
C THR A 132 -6.48 4.06 6.01
N LYS A 133 -6.52 3.29 4.92
CA LYS A 133 -7.15 3.67 3.66
C LYS A 133 -8.46 2.94 3.49
N GLU A 134 -9.51 3.68 3.17
CA GLU A 134 -10.80 3.12 2.79
C GLU A 134 -10.77 2.65 1.33
N LEU A 135 -11.48 1.56 1.04
CA LEU A 135 -11.63 1.07 -0.32
C LEU A 135 -12.62 1.95 -1.07
N GLU A 136 -12.19 2.42 -2.24
CA GLU A 136 -13.00 3.21 -3.15
C GLU A 136 -13.26 2.42 -4.44
N THR A 137 -14.37 2.68 -5.10
CA THR A 137 -14.69 2.23 -6.46
C THR A 137 -15.22 3.39 -7.27
N GLU A 138 -15.13 3.29 -8.58
CA GLU A 138 -15.69 4.31 -9.47
C GLU A 138 -17.11 3.92 -9.86
N ILE A 139 -17.97 4.92 -9.89
CA ILE A 139 -19.36 4.82 -10.36
C ILE A 139 -19.57 5.87 -11.43
N GLU A 140 -20.12 5.45 -12.56
CA GLU A 140 -20.65 6.33 -13.59
C GLU A 140 -22.17 6.39 -13.46
N ILE A 141 -22.74 7.60 -13.44
CA ILE A 141 -24.17 7.85 -13.29
C ILE A 141 -24.63 8.72 -14.46
N LEU A 142 -25.61 8.22 -15.22
CA LEU A 142 -26.27 8.91 -16.32
C LEU A 142 -27.68 9.32 -15.87
N PHE A 143 -28.04 10.57 -16.04
CA PHE A 143 -29.32 11.11 -15.55
C PHE A 143 -29.80 12.31 -16.36
N ASN A 144 -31.09 12.65 -16.24
CA ASN A 144 -31.62 13.88 -16.84
C ASN A 144 -31.11 15.10 -16.07
N PHE A 145 -30.71 16.15 -16.77
CA PHE A 145 -30.13 17.37 -16.18
C PHE A 145 -30.98 17.98 -15.04
N ASN A 146 -32.29 17.88 -15.12
CA ASN A 146 -33.22 18.36 -14.07
C ASN A 146 -33.10 17.60 -12.73
N GLN A 147 -32.45 16.44 -12.73
CA GLN A 147 -32.16 15.62 -11.53
C GLN A 147 -30.80 15.94 -10.90
N GLN A 148 -30.02 16.85 -11.48
CA GLN A 148 -28.66 17.16 -11.05
C GLN A 148 -28.57 17.40 -9.55
N ASN A 149 -29.43 18.23 -8.97
CA ASN A 149 -29.39 18.55 -7.55
C ASN A 149 -29.59 17.32 -6.65
N ILE A 150 -30.44 16.38 -7.07
CA ILE A 150 -30.72 15.14 -6.33
C ILE A 150 -29.44 14.27 -6.32
N ILE A 151 -28.82 14.09 -7.50
CA ILE A 151 -27.60 13.26 -7.65
C ILE A 151 -26.42 13.88 -6.88
N PHE A 152 -26.19 15.18 -6.99
CA PHE A 152 -25.13 15.86 -6.25
C PHE A 152 -25.35 15.77 -4.73
N THR A 153 -26.58 15.93 -4.26
CA THR A 153 -26.93 15.80 -2.84
C THR A 153 -26.68 14.37 -2.35
N LEU A 154 -27.06 13.36 -3.14
CA LEU A 154 -26.81 11.96 -2.82
C LEU A 154 -25.30 11.68 -2.72
N LEU A 155 -24.52 12.07 -3.71
CA LEU A 155 -23.06 11.88 -3.72
C LEU A 155 -22.39 12.61 -2.56
N SER A 156 -22.79 13.83 -2.27
CA SER A 156 -22.29 14.62 -1.14
C SER A 156 -22.58 13.98 0.21
N LYS A 157 -23.75 13.38 0.40
CA LYS A 157 -24.13 12.66 1.64
C LYS A 157 -23.12 11.55 2.00
N TYR A 158 -22.50 10.93 0.99
CA TYR A 158 -21.55 9.82 1.16
C TYR A 158 -20.09 10.23 0.91
N ASP A 159 -19.76 11.52 0.95
CA ASP A 159 -18.40 12.06 0.71
C ASP A 159 -17.80 11.58 -0.62
N ALA A 160 -18.63 11.36 -1.64
CA ALA A 160 -18.17 10.92 -2.95
C ALA A 160 -17.35 12.01 -3.63
N LYS A 161 -16.23 11.61 -4.26
CA LYS A 161 -15.36 12.52 -4.99
C LYS A 161 -15.72 12.52 -6.47
N ILE A 162 -16.28 13.62 -6.95
CA ILE A 162 -16.60 13.78 -8.38
C ILE A 162 -15.29 13.92 -9.14
N ILE A 163 -15.04 13.01 -10.11
CA ILE A 163 -13.88 13.00 -10.99
C ILE A 163 -14.18 13.83 -12.24
N ASN A 164 -15.36 13.60 -12.82
CA ASN A 164 -15.81 14.29 -14.03
C ASN A 164 -17.32 14.52 -13.99
N PHE A 165 -17.76 15.61 -14.61
CA PHE A 165 -19.16 15.94 -14.82
C PHE A 165 -19.33 16.52 -16.22
N ASP A 166 -20.23 15.91 -17.00
CA ASP A 166 -20.65 16.43 -18.30
C ASP A 166 -22.13 16.81 -18.23
N SER A 167 -22.46 18.04 -18.62
CA SER A 167 -23.80 18.65 -18.52
C SER A 167 -24.49 18.76 -19.88
N GLN A 168 -24.48 17.70 -20.67
CA GLN A 168 -25.29 17.64 -21.90
C GLN A 168 -26.75 17.31 -21.61
N GLU A 169 -27.57 17.11 -22.65
CA GLU A 169 -29.01 16.77 -22.52
C GLU A 169 -29.24 15.54 -21.62
N LYS A 170 -28.38 14.52 -21.75
CA LYS A 170 -28.16 13.49 -20.73
C LYS A 170 -26.87 13.84 -19.99
N ALA A 171 -27.01 14.23 -18.73
CA ALA A 171 -25.85 14.53 -17.89
C ALA A 171 -25.19 13.23 -17.42
N SER A 172 -23.86 13.25 -17.27
CA SER A 172 -23.09 12.15 -16.70
C SER A 172 -22.14 12.61 -15.59
N ILE A 173 -22.03 11.81 -14.55
CA ILE A 173 -21.05 11.98 -13.46
C ILE A 173 -20.23 10.73 -13.35
N LEU A 174 -18.89 10.87 -13.36
CA LEU A 174 -17.95 9.87 -12.88
C LEU A 174 -17.51 10.28 -11.49
N ALA A 175 -17.73 9.41 -10.50
CA ALA A 175 -17.35 9.68 -9.12
C ALA A 175 -16.68 8.48 -8.45
N LYS A 176 -15.76 8.75 -7.50
CA LYS A 176 -15.27 7.75 -6.55
C LYS A 176 -16.12 7.72 -5.31
N ILE A 177 -16.58 6.54 -4.94
CA ILE A 177 -17.33 6.28 -3.73
C ILE A 177 -16.62 5.27 -2.83
N LYS A 178 -16.80 5.38 -1.52
CA LYS A 178 -16.33 4.39 -0.56
C LYS A 178 -17.15 3.11 -0.70
N ILE A 179 -16.49 1.96 -0.83
CA ILE A 179 -17.18 0.68 -1.04
C ILE A 179 -18.17 0.36 0.09
N LYS A 180 -17.88 0.80 1.32
CA LYS A 180 -18.79 0.61 2.46
C LYS A 180 -20.18 1.24 2.27
N HIS A 181 -20.30 2.25 1.40
CA HIS A 181 -21.57 2.93 1.09
C HIS A 181 -22.19 2.50 -0.24
N LYS A 182 -21.55 1.52 -0.93
CA LYS A 182 -21.99 1.08 -2.26
C LYS A 182 -23.45 0.65 -2.27
N ASP A 183 -23.86 -0.20 -1.34
CA ASP A 183 -25.21 -0.77 -1.32
C ASP A 183 -26.28 0.30 -1.05
N GLU A 184 -26.01 1.26 -0.15
CA GLU A 184 -26.92 2.38 0.15
C GLU A 184 -27.06 3.34 -1.03
N ILE A 185 -25.95 3.59 -1.76
CA ILE A 185 -25.94 4.42 -2.97
C ILE A 185 -26.74 3.73 -4.09
N VAL A 186 -26.50 2.43 -4.30
CA VAL A 186 -27.24 1.62 -5.28
C VAL A 186 -28.73 1.64 -4.99
N GLU A 187 -29.16 1.41 -3.76
CA GLU A 187 -30.56 1.48 -3.35
C GLU A 187 -31.16 2.86 -3.63
N SER A 188 -30.43 3.92 -3.28
CA SER A 188 -30.89 5.29 -3.51
C SER A 188 -31.03 5.61 -4.99
N LEU A 189 -30.09 5.20 -5.84
CA LEU A 189 -30.12 5.43 -7.29
C LEU A 189 -31.22 4.60 -7.97
N THR A 190 -31.41 3.35 -7.54
CA THR A 190 -32.46 2.46 -8.09
C THR A 190 -33.87 3.02 -7.87
N ASN A 191 -34.07 3.75 -6.78
CA ASN A 191 -35.34 4.39 -6.48
C ASN A 191 -35.62 5.67 -7.31
N LEU A 192 -34.62 6.16 -8.08
CA LEU A 192 -34.79 7.31 -8.97
C LEU A 192 -35.22 6.86 -10.37
N GLN A 193 -36.21 7.53 -10.94
CA GLN A 193 -36.61 7.29 -12.34
C GLN A 193 -35.62 7.93 -13.30
N PHE A 194 -35.37 7.26 -14.44
CA PHE A 194 -34.48 7.77 -15.51
C PHE A 194 -33.02 7.99 -15.09
N VAL A 195 -32.52 7.20 -14.15
CA VAL A 195 -31.13 7.16 -13.75
C VAL A 195 -30.57 5.80 -14.10
N GLU A 196 -29.45 5.79 -14.83
CA GLU A 196 -28.66 4.60 -15.16
C GLU A 196 -27.30 4.72 -14.46
N PHE A 197 -26.75 3.62 -13.96
CA PHE A 197 -25.42 3.64 -13.33
C PHE A 197 -24.68 2.35 -13.56
N SER A 198 -23.34 2.45 -13.58
CA SER A 198 -22.43 1.31 -13.69
C SER A 198 -21.21 1.51 -12.77
N PHE A 199 -20.57 0.40 -12.40
CA PHE A 199 -19.33 0.39 -11.64
C PHE A 199 -18.19 -0.06 -12.57
N ASN A 200 -17.03 0.62 -12.46
CA ASN A 200 -15.79 0.28 -13.14
C ASN A 200 -14.86 -0.50 -12.22
#